data_6045cc726b49b8e2d7d5e457a0b94eb9
#
_entry.id   6045cc726b49b8e2d7d5e457a0b94eb9
#
_cell.length_a   1.000
_cell.length_b   1.000
_cell.length_c   1.000
_cell.angle_alpha   90.00
_cell.angle_beta   90.00
_cell.angle_gamma   90.00
#
_symmetry.space_group_name_H-M   'P 1'
#
loop_
_entity.id
_entity.type
_entity.pdbx_description
1 polymer ?
#
loop_
_entity_poly.entity_id
_entity_poly.type
_entity_poly.pdbx_seq_one_letter_code
_entity_poly.pdbx_strand_id
1 'polypeptide(L)'
;MPASTSDILPEDGTNGTLIGRVWHHGHHHGHKGGMPDGPSVVVVRADGLYDITSAAPTVADLCNAPDPVALARNTRGERLGGLKDLLGDLLAPIDLQAIKAAGVTFAVSLLERLIEEHAKGDPARAEQVRKELNQIIGADVSTIKPGSPEAEALKKTLMARDAWSPYLEVGIGPYAEIFTKAPAMAAVGYGAEIGIRSDSDWNNPEPEVTLVVNARGHIVGATLGNDVNLRDMEGRSALLLGIAKDNNASCAIGPFIRLFDQTFSLDDVRQAKVELEVTGPDQFRLRGASDLSKISRDPTELVTHAMGHTHQYPDGMVLMTGTLFAPTEPRKPGGAGFTHMVGDLVSIRSPKLGTLTNRVNHCDKISPWTFGVSALMRNLAARGLLG
;
A
#
# COMPACT_ATOMS: atom_id res chain seq x y z
N MET A 1 -22.68 -5.76 -5.56
CA MET A 1 -22.69 -6.11 -6.99
C MET A 1 -21.28 -6.46 -7.38
N PRO A 2 -21.03 -7.44 -8.26
CA PRO A 2 -19.68 -7.63 -8.78
C PRO A 2 -19.24 -6.35 -9.48
N ALA A 3 -18.02 -5.87 -9.15
CA ALA A 3 -17.43 -4.70 -9.78
C ALA A 3 -17.38 -4.90 -11.31
N SER A 4 -17.68 -3.86 -12.07
CA SER A 4 -17.43 -3.88 -13.51
C SER A 4 -15.92 -3.98 -13.74
N THR A 5 -15.48 -4.69 -14.78
CA THR A 5 -14.05 -4.74 -15.13
C THR A 5 -13.47 -3.37 -15.47
N SER A 6 -14.32 -2.45 -15.94
CA SER A 6 -13.94 -1.04 -16.13
C SER A 6 -13.59 -0.34 -14.83
N ASP A 7 -14.06 -0.83 -13.68
CA ASP A 7 -13.82 -0.18 -12.39
C ASP A 7 -12.45 -0.57 -11.79
N ILE A 8 -11.85 -1.69 -12.22
CA ILE A 8 -10.56 -2.18 -11.71
C ILE A 8 -9.38 -1.53 -12.43
N LEU A 9 -9.52 -1.34 -13.75
CA LEU A 9 -8.48 -0.76 -14.59
C LEU A 9 -8.38 0.76 -14.38
N PRO A 10 -7.23 1.37 -14.72
CA PRO A 10 -7.14 2.81 -14.91
C PRO A 10 -8.21 3.34 -15.88
N GLU A 11 -8.51 4.64 -15.81
CA GLU A 11 -9.54 5.26 -16.69
C GLU A 11 -9.18 5.18 -18.19
N ASP A 12 -7.89 5.13 -18.51
CA ASP A 12 -7.39 4.91 -19.88
C ASP A 12 -7.28 3.40 -20.25
N GLY A 13 -7.83 2.52 -19.41
CA GLY A 13 -7.89 1.08 -19.66
C GLY A 13 -6.51 0.44 -19.71
N THR A 14 -6.18 -0.17 -20.84
CA THR A 14 -4.91 -0.88 -21.08
C THR A 14 -3.95 -0.10 -21.98
N ASN A 15 -4.10 1.23 -22.09
CA ASN A 15 -3.19 2.06 -22.87
C ASN A 15 -1.78 2.12 -22.26
N GLY A 16 -1.69 2.09 -20.91
CA GLY A 16 -0.44 1.96 -20.19
C GLY A 16 0.04 0.51 -20.07
N THR A 17 1.27 0.35 -19.61
CA THR A 17 1.85 -0.98 -19.34
C THR A 17 1.47 -1.43 -17.94
N LEU A 18 0.54 -2.37 -17.85
CA LEU A 18 0.05 -2.95 -16.60
C LEU A 18 0.54 -4.37 -16.43
N ILE A 19 1.17 -4.64 -15.29
CA ILE A 19 1.64 -5.98 -14.90
C ILE A 19 1.02 -6.41 -13.58
N GLY A 20 0.91 -7.69 -13.38
CA GLY A 20 0.30 -8.24 -12.17
C GLY A 20 0.69 -9.68 -11.91
N ARG A 21 -0.02 -10.29 -10.98
CA ARG A 21 0.09 -11.72 -10.68
C ARG A 21 -1.29 -12.34 -10.56
N VAL A 22 -1.41 -13.56 -11.03
CA VAL A 22 -2.60 -14.40 -10.86
C VAL A 22 -2.21 -15.76 -10.33
N TRP A 23 -3.11 -16.38 -9.55
CA TRP A 23 -2.99 -17.79 -9.24
C TRP A 23 -3.43 -18.60 -10.45
N HIS A 24 -2.51 -19.32 -11.07
CA HIS A 24 -2.78 -20.15 -12.24
C HIS A 24 -3.13 -21.57 -11.77
N HIS A 25 -4.29 -22.06 -12.19
CA HIS A 25 -4.74 -23.42 -11.97
C HIS A 25 -4.32 -24.30 -13.13
N GLY A 26 -3.35 -25.20 -12.91
CA GLY A 26 -2.67 -25.99 -13.95
C GLY A 26 -3.54 -26.94 -14.80
N HIS A 27 -4.86 -26.99 -14.55
CA HIS A 27 -5.74 -27.97 -15.19
C HIS A 27 -6.45 -27.51 -16.48
N HIS A 28 -6.21 -26.28 -16.96
CA HIS A 28 -7.07 -25.73 -18.01
C HIS A 28 -6.66 -26.03 -19.46
N HIS A 29 -5.53 -26.66 -19.76
CA HIS A 29 -5.18 -27.00 -21.16
C HIS A 29 -4.51 -28.36 -21.31
N GLY A 30 -5.32 -29.45 -21.37
CA GLY A 30 -5.07 -30.68 -22.13
C GLY A 30 -3.69 -31.36 -22.12
N HIS A 31 -2.71 -30.90 -21.39
CA HIS A 31 -1.40 -31.52 -21.27
C HIS A 31 -1.44 -32.63 -20.20
N LYS A 32 -1.21 -33.86 -20.63
CA LYS A 32 -0.93 -35.01 -19.77
C LYS A 32 0.40 -34.75 -19.02
N GLY A 33 0.30 -34.22 -17.80
CA GLY A 33 1.41 -33.79 -16.97
C GLY A 33 1.23 -32.31 -16.58
N GLY A 34 0.05 -31.96 -16.02
CA GLY A 34 -0.32 -30.59 -15.72
C GLY A 34 0.75 -29.83 -14.94
N MET A 35 0.98 -28.59 -15.36
CA MET A 35 1.86 -27.66 -14.63
C MET A 35 1.31 -27.48 -13.21
N PRO A 36 2.14 -27.49 -12.16
CA PRO A 36 1.66 -27.25 -10.79
C PRO A 36 0.94 -25.90 -10.66
N ASP A 37 -0.16 -25.90 -9.91
CA ASP A 37 -0.83 -24.65 -9.53
C ASP A 37 0.15 -23.69 -8.86
N GLY A 38 0.04 -22.40 -9.18
CA GLY A 38 0.92 -21.41 -8.59
C GLY A 38 0.81 -20.03 -9.20
N PRO A 39 1.54 -19.05 -8.65
CA PRO A 39 1.50 -17.70 -9.15
C PRO A 39 2.17 -17.58 -10.51
N SER A 40 1.53 -16.85 -11.42
CA SER A 40 2.07 -16.44 -12.71
C SER A 40 2.19 -14.93 -12.79
N VAL A 41 3.31 -14.45 -13.35
CA VAL A 41 3.49 -13.04 -13.70
C VAL A 41 2.72 -12.77 -14.99
N VAL A 42 1.88 -11.75 -14.99
CA VAL A 42 1.02 -11.45 -16.12
C VAL A 42 1.17 -10.00 -16.59
N VAL A 43 0.94 -9.80 -17.89
CA VAL A 43 0.69 -8.49 -18.49
C VAL A 43 -0.79 -8.38 -18.86
N VAL A 44 -1.37 -7.19 -18.61
CA VAL A 44 -2.76 -6.90 -18.93
C VAL A 44 -2.83 -6.36 -20.35
N ARG A 45 -3.67 -6.96 -21.20
CA ARG A 45 -3.96 -6.48 -22.55
C ARG A 45 -5.47 -6.29 -22.72
N ALA A 46 -5.84 -5.65 -23.81
CA ALA A 46 -7.23 -5.28 -24.09
C ALA A 46 -8.21 -6.48 -24.04
N ASP A 47 -7.75 -7.66 -24.40
CA ASP A 47 -8.54 -8.89 -24.48
C ASP A 47 -8.32 -9.87 -23.33
N GLY A 48 -7.45 -9.52 -22.33
CA GLY A 48 -7.24 -10.37 -21.15
C GLY A 48 -5.85 -10.32 -20.54
N LEU A 49 -5.57 -11.29 -19.68
CA LEU A 49 -4.31 -11.47 -18.99
C LEU A 49 -3.43 -12.51 -19.70
N TYR A 50 -2.17 -12.18 -19.86
CA TYR A 50 -1.17 -13.00 -20.55
C TYR A 50 -0.04 -13.39 -19.60
N ASP A 51 0.18 -14.69 -19.43
CA ASP A 51 1.28 -15.24 -18.64
C ASP A 51 2.62 -14.99 -19.35
N ILE A 52 3.51 -14.28 -18.68
CA ILE A 52 4.87 -13.98 -19.14
C ILE A 52 5.94 -14.55 -18.19
N THR A 53 5.54 -15.49 -17.30
CA THR A 53 6.43 -16.06 -16.27
C THR A 53 7.67 -16.73 -16.88
N SER A 54 7.56 -17.26 -18.11
CA SER A 54 8.73 -17.82 -18.80
C SER A 54 9.80 -16.80 -19.16
N ALA A 55 9.43 -15.52 -19.29
CA ALA A 55 10.36 -14.43 -19.59
C ALA A 55 10.81 -13.68 -18.32
N ALA A 56 9.96 -13.67 -17.29
CA ALA A 56 10.25 -13.10 -15.99
C ALA A 56 9.61 -14.00 -14.91
N PRO A 57 10.36 -14.91 -14.29
CA PRO A 57 9.83 -15.86 -13.31
C PRO A 57 9.18 -15.20 -12.11
N THR A 58 9.61 -13.98 -11.75
CA THR A 58 9.06 -13.15 -10.68
C THR A 58 8.80 -11.74 -11.15
N VAL A 59 7.95 -11.02 -10.44
CA VAL A 59 7.77 -9.57 -10.65
C VAL A 59 9.07 -8.82 -10.29
N ALA A 60 9.84 -9.34 -9.34
CA ALA A 60 11.15 -8.79 -9.03
C ALA A 60 12.09 -8.85 -10.25
N ASP A 61 12.16 -10.00 -10.95
CA ASP A 61 12.94 -10.14 -12.20
C ASP A 61 12.48 -9.13 -13.25
N LEU A 62 11.16 -9.02 -13.46
CA LEU A 62 10.60 -8.08 -14.42
C LEU A 62 10.98 -6.63 -14.11
N CYS A 63 10.81 -6.19 -12.86
CA CYS A 63 11.12 -4.82 -12.44
C CYS A 63 12.62 -4.51 -12.44
N ASN A 64 13.46 -5.52 -12.31
CA ASN A 64 14.92 -5.42 -12.38
C ASN A 64 15.50 -5.55 -13.79
N ALA A 65 14.69 -5.90 -14.78
CA ALA A 65 15.10 -5.97 -16.18
C ALA A 65 15.68 -4.62 -16.67
N PRO A 66 16.57 -4.62 -17.66
CA PRO A 66 17.07 -3.37 -18.27
C PRO A 66 15.97 -2.46 -18.79
N ASP A 67 14.92 -3.03 -19.38
CA ASP A 67 13.72 -2.34 -19.83
C ASP A 67 12.48 -3.19 -19.50
N PRO A 68 11.88 -2.96 -18.31
CA PRO A 68 10.71 -3.72 -17.87
C PRO A 68 9.47 -3.49 -18.75
N VAL A 69 9.33 -2.32 -19.37
CA VAL A 69 8.22 -2.01 -20.27
C VAL A 69 8.34 -2.80 -21.56
N ALA A 70 9.52 -2.81 -22.17
CA ALA A 70 9.77 -3.58 -23.37
C ALA A 70 9.60 -5.08 -23.11
N LEU A 71 10.10 -5.58 -21.97
CA LEU A 71 9.93 -6.99 -21.58
C LEU A 71 8.44 -7.36 -21.48
N ALA A 72 7.64 -6.57 -20.74
CA ALA A 72 6.21 -6.81 -20.57
C ALA A 72 5.43 -6.74 -21.88
N ARG A 73 5.70 -5.71 -22.71
CA ARG A 73 4.95 -5.49 -23.97
C ARG A 73 5.31 -6.48 -25.07
N ASN A 74 6.60 -6.81 -25.23
CA ASN A 74 7.10 -7.60 -26.35
C ASN A 74 7.04 -9.11 -26.10
N THR A 75 6.95 -9.55 -24.85
CA THR A 75 6.74 -10.96 -24.54
C THR A 75 5.36 -11.38 -25.00
N ARG A 76 5.27 -12.35 -25.90
CA ARG A 76 3.99 -12.84 -26.45
C ARG A 76 3.08 -13.34 -25.34
N GLY A 77 3.61 -14.21 -24.46
CA GLY A 77 2.89 -14.84 -23.35
C GLY A 77 1.77 -15.79 -23.81
N GLU A 78 1.25 -16.56 -22.87
CA GLU A 78 0.06 -17.37 -23.03
C GLU A 78 -1.16 -16.63 -22.49
N ARG A 79 -2.25 -16.56 -23.27
CA ARG A 79 -3.49 -15.92 -22.79
C ARG A 79 -4.19 -16.83 -21.77
N LEU A 80 -4.28 -16.37 -20.52
CA LEU A 80 -4.92 -17.14 -19.45
C LEU A 80 -6.46 -16.99 -19.45
N GLY A 81 -6.97 -15.81 -19.80
CA GLY A 81 -8.42 -15.55 -19.80
C GLY A 81 -8.74 -14.07 -19.85
N GLY A 82 -10.02 -13.75 -19.86
CA GLY A 82 -10.51 -12.39 -19.67
C GLY A 82 -10.33 -11.92 -18.23
N LEU A 83 -10.16 -10.60 -18.02
CA LEU A 83 -10.01 -10.05 -16.67
C LEU A 83 -11.16 -10.44 -15.74
N LYS A 84 -12.40 -10.48 -16.24
CA LYS A 84 -13.58 -10.88 -15.46
C LYS A 84 -13.48 -12.29 -14.90
N ASP A 85 -12.93 -13.18 -15.70
CA ASP A 85 -12.89 -14.60 -15.37
C ASP A 85 -11.82 -14.90 -14.31
N LEU A 86 -10.82 -14.01 -14.19
CA LEU A 86 -9.64 -14.16 -13.33
C LEU A 86 -9.65 -13.22 -12.11
N LEU A 87 -10.73 -12.50 -11.84
CA LEU A 87 -10.80 -11.57 -10.70
C LEU A 87 -10.56 -12.25 -9.35
N GLY A 88 -11.07 -13.48 -9.19
CA GLY A 88 -10.92 -14.26 -7.97
C GLY A 88 -9.49 -14.81 -7.76
N ASP A 89 -8.68 -14.81 -8.81
CA ASP A 89 -7.32 -15.35 -8.82
C ASP A 89 -6.25 -14.26 -8.76
N LEU A 90 -6.64 -12.97 -8.75
CA LEU A 90 -5.70 -11.86 -8.67
C LEU A 90 -4.95 -11.88 -7.34
N LEU A 91 -3.63 -11.87 -7.41
CA LEU A 91 -2.72 -11.75 -6.27
C LEU A 91 -2.20 -10.32 -6.13
N ALA A 92 -1.56 -10.00 -5.00
CA ALA A 92 -0.75 -8.80 -4.93
C ALA A 92 0.27 -8.80 -6.08
N PRO A 93 0.40 -7.70 -6.84
CA PRO A 93 1.25 -7.66 -8.05
C PRO A 93 2.74 -7.53 -7.73
N ILE A 94 3.16 -8.07 -6.59
CA ILE A 94 4.54 -8.10 -6.10
C ILE A 94 4.85 -9.49 -5.53
N ASP A 95 6.13 -9.83 -5.40
CA ASP A 95 6.57 -11.11 -4.82
C ASP A 95 7.79 -10.96 -3.89
N LEU A 96 9.01 -10.92 -4.42
CA LEU A 96 10.23 -10.92 -3.61
C LEU A 96 10.59 -9.54 -3.02
N GLN A 97 9.95 -8.49 -3.48
CA GLN A 97 10.20 -7.13 -3.03
C GLN A 97 9.93 -6.99 -1.52
N ALA A 98 10.82 -6.30 -0.81
CA ALA A 98 10.56 -5.88 0.55
C ALA A 98 9.37 -4.91 0.58
N ILE A 99 8.45 -5.07 1.53
CA ILE A 99 7.27 -4.22 1.65
C ILE A 99 7.53 -3.17 2.73
N LYS A 100 7.81 -1.95 2.29
CA LYS A 100 8.11 -0.80 3.15
C LYS A 100 6.96 0.21 3.11
N ALA A 101 6.85 0.99 4.17
CA ALA A 101 5.93 2.12 4.23
C ALA A 101 6.61 3.33 4.86
N ALA A 102 6.13 4.52 4.50
CA ALA A 102 6.54 5.78 5.06
C ALA A 102 5.41 6.36 5.91
N GLY A 103 5.68 6.66 7.17
CA GLY A 103 4.74 7.32 8.07
C GLY A 103 4.88 8.83 8.06
N VAL A 104 3.81 9.51 8.52
CA VAL A 104 3.82 10.96 8.84
C VAL A 104 4.29 11.85 7.68
N THR A 105 3.92 11.50 6.46
CA THR A 105 4.36 12.18 5.23
C THR A 105 3.47 13.34 4.81
N PHE A 106 2.39 13.62 5.55
CA PHE A 106 1.50 14.74 5.33
C PHE A 106 1.29 15.53 6.64
N ALA A 107 1.13 16.84 6.54
CA ALA A 107 0.91 17.67 7.73
C ALA A 107 -0.36 17.26 8.51
N VAL A 108 -1.41 16.83 7.81
CA VAL A 108 -2.64 16.34 8.45
C VAL A 108 -2.38 15.02 9.19
N SER A 109 -1.64 14.09 8.60
CA SER A 109 -1.30 12.82 9.26
C SER A 109 -0.39 13.05 10.47
N LEU A 110 0.54 13.99 10.40
CA LEU A 110 1.35 14.39 11.56
C LEU A 110 0.46 14.84 12.74
N LEU A 111 -0.50 15.71 12.48
CA LEU A 111 -1.42 16.20 13.53
C LEU A 111 -2.25 15.04 14.13
N GLU A 112 -2.76 14.14 13.30
CA GLU A 112 -3.50 12.97 13.80
C GLU A 112 -2.63 12.04 14.65
N ARG A 113 -1.37 11.80 14.28
CA ARG A 113 -0.42 11.02 15.10
C ARG A 113 -0.13 11.68 16.45
N LEU A 114 0.02 13.00 16.49
CA LEU A 114 0.17 13.73 17.73
C LEU A 114 -1.07 13.60 18.64
N ILE A 115 -2.26 13.63 18.03
CA ILE A 115 -3.51 13.42 18.77
C ILE A 115 -3.57 12.00 19.35
N GLU A 116 -3.24 10.97 18.56
CA GLU A 116 -3.22 9.58 18.99
C GLU A 116 -2.24 9.34 20.15
N GLU A 117 -1.03 9.91 20.04
CA GLU A 117 0.01 9.82 21.08
C GLU A 117 -0.47 10.44 22.40
N HIS A 118 -0.99 11.68 22.37
CA HIS A 118 -1.46 12.39 23.55
C HIS A 118 -2.75 11.78 24.14
N ALA A 119 -3.61 11.21 23.28
CA ALA A 119 -4.77 10.44 23.70
C ALA A 119 -4.39 9.03 24.23
N LYS A 120 -3.14 8.60 24.05
CA LYS A 120 -2.63 7.27 24.43
C LYS A 120 -3.44 6.12 23.80
N GLY A 121 -3.85 6.30 22.54
CA GLY A 121 -4.68 5.33 21.82
C GLY A 121 -6.14 5.25 22.32
N ASP A 122 -6.60 6.20 23.12
CA ASP A 122 -7.98 6.29 23.59
C ASP A 122 -8.79 7.26 22.71
N PRO A 123 -9.71 6.76 21.86
CA PRO A 123 -10.49 7.59 20.94
C PRO A 123 -11.42 8.59 21.66
N ALA A 124 -11.85 8.30 22.90
CA ALA A 124 -12.72 9.20 23.68
C ALA A 124 -12.00 10.51 24.07
N ARG A 125 -10.67 10.48 24.14
CA ARG A 125 -9.83 11.65 24.50
C ARG A 125 -9.39 12.46 23.27
N ALA A 126 -9.47 11.88 22.07
CA ALA A 126 -8.88 12.48 20.87
C ALA A 126 -9.43 13.88 20.54
N GLU A 127 -10.72 14.12 20.73
CA GLU A 127 -11.34 15.42 20.42
C GLU A 127 -10.86 16.55 21.37
N GLN A 128 -10.69 16.25 22.64
CA GLN A 128 -10.14 17.21 23.59
C GLN A 128 -8.68 17.53 23.26
N VAL A 129 -7.88 16.48 23.01
CA VAL A 129 -6.46 16.61 22.64
C VAL A 129 -6.30 17.44 21.35
N ARG A 130 -7.18 17.23 20.35
CA ARG A 130 -7.14 18.01 19.10
C ARG A 130 -7.29 19.51 19.36
N LYS A 131 -8.18 19.91 20.26
CA LYS A 131 -8.36 21.32 20.63
C LYS A 131 -7.14 21.88 21.33
N GLU A 132 -6.53 21.14 22.24
CA GLU A 132 -5.34 21.54 22.99
C GLU A 132 -4.12 21.70 22.06
N LEU A 133 -3.86 20.71 21.16
CA LEU A 133 -2.73 20.74 20.23
C LEU A 133 -2.83 21.88 19.21
N ASN A 134 -4.02 22.18 18.70
CA ASN A 134 -4.21 23.31 17.78
C ASN A 134 -3.84 24.67 18.42
N GLN A 135 -3.96 24.81 19.74
CA GLN A 135 -3.55 26.01 20.46
C GLN A 135 -2.03 26.07 20.69
N ILE A 136 -1.37 24.91 20.84
CA ILE A 136 0.07 24.82 21.15
C ILE A 136 0.92 24.95 19.87
N ILE A 137 0.52 24.26 18.79
CA ILE A 137 1.32 24.18 17.56
C ILE A 137 1.25 25.50 16.78
N GLY A 138 0.13 26.24 16.81
CA GLY A 138 -0.02 27.65 16.38
C GLY A 138 0.56 28.06 15.03
N ALA A 139 1.48 27.27 14.45
CA ALA A 139 2.09 27.46 13.16
C ALA A 139 1.48 26.48 12.17
N ASP A 140 1.31 26.90 10.93
CA ASP A 140 0.87 26.01 9.86
C ASP A 140 2.04 25.06 9.47
N VAL A 141 2.06 23.90 10.13
CA VAL A 141 3.09 22.86 9.92
C VAL A 141 3.10 22.39 8.44
N SER A 142 2.01 22.62 7.71
CA SER A 142 1.91 22.23 6.29
C SER A 142 2.85 23.00 5.37
N THR A 143 3.33 24.16 5.80
CA THR A 143 4.25 25.01 5.05
C THR A 143 5.72 24.73 5.33
N ILE A 144 6.02 23.93 6.36
CA ILE A 144 7.39 23.66 6.80
C ILE A 144 7.96 22.52 5.98
N LYS A 145 9.06 22.79 5.28
CA LYS A 145 9.81 21.72 4.59
C LYS A 145 10.59 20.91 5.62
N PRO A 146 10.43 19.58 5.66
CA PRO A 146 11.17 18.71 6.56
C PRO A 146 12.68 18.88 6.42
N GLY A 147 13.40 18.90 7.55
CA GLY A 147 14.86 19.06 7.61
C GLY A 147 15.37 20.47 7.27
N SER A 148 14.48 21.45 7.07
CA SER A 148 14.89 22.84 6.79
C SER A 148 15.34 23.59 8.04
N PRO A 149 16.04 24.75 7.89
CA PRO A 149 16.34 25.64 9.03
C PRO A 149 15.09 26.08 9.81
N GLU A 150 13.97 26.27 9.13
CA GLU A 150 12.67 26.62 9.72
C GLU A 150 12.14 25.48 10.60
N ALA A 151 12.27 24.23 10.13
CA ALA A 151 11.92 23.04 10.90
C ALA A 151 12.75 22.92 12.17
N GLU A 152 14.07 23.16 12.07
CA GLU A 152 14.98 23.14 13.22
C GLU A 152 14.67 24.27 14.22
N ALA A 153 14.31 25.47 13.75
CA ALA A 153 13.89 26.57 14.61
C ALA A 153 12.58 26.24 15.36
N LEU A 154 11.60 25.63 14.66
CA LEU A 154 10.36 25.16 15.27
C LEU A 154 10.63 24.07 16.31
N LYS A 155 11.52 23.12 16.01
CA LYS A 155 11.96 22.07 16.95
C LYS A 155 12.44 22.66 18.25
N LYS A 156 13.38 23.62 18.19
CA LYS A 156 13.91 24.30 19.39
C LYS A 156 12.81 24.97 20.20
N THR A 157 11.87 25.61 19.53
CA THR A 157 10.75 26.29 20.18
C THR A 157 9.81 25.31 20.90
N LEU A 158 9.48 24.19 20.26
CA LEU A 158 8.61 23.17 20.83
C LEU A 158 9.30 22.40 21.96
N MET A 159 10.60 22.09 21.84
CA MET A 159 11.37 21.48 22.91
C MET A 159 11.41 22.36 24.17
N ALA A 160 11.58 23.69 24.01
CA ALA A 160 11.55 24.62 25.13
C ALA A 160 10.18 24.68 25.84
N ARG A 161 9.12 24.21 25.21
CA ARG A 161 7.74 24.13 25.75
C ARG A 161 7.34 22.72 26.17
N ASP A 162 8.28 21.76 26.15
CA ASP A 162 8.00 20.33 26.39
C ASP A 162 6.91 19.75 25.46
N ALA A 163 6.84 20.26 24.23
CA ALA A 163 5.83 19.92 23.22
C ALA A 163 6.41 19.18 22.01
N TRP A 164 7.68 18.72 22.08
CA TRP A 164 8.30 17.93 21.03
C TRP A 164 7.93 16.44 21.19
N SER A 165 7.63 15.77 20.07
CA SER A 165 7.29 14.36 20.06
C SER A 165 8.08 13.57 19.01
N PRO A 166 8.16 12.24 19.13
CA PRO A 166 8.75 11.38 18.09
C PRO A 166 8.12 11.56 16.70
N TYR A 167 6.81 11.85 16.62
CA TYR A 167 6.14 12.08 15.35
C TYR A 167 6.52 13.41 14.70
N LEU A 168 6.77 14.46 15.50
CA LEU A 168 7.35 15.70 14.99
C LEU A 168 8.78 15.48 14.48
N GLU A 169 9.56 14.63 15.15
CA GLU A 169 10.92 14.29 14.70
C GLU A 169 10.93 13.71 13.28
N VAL A 170 10.04 12.78 12.96
CA VAL A 170 9.98 12.17 11.63
C VAL A 170 9.15 12.97 10.62
N GLY A 171 8.18 13.74 11.09
CA GLY A 171 7.30 14.56 10.23
C GLY A 171 8.00 15.77 9.65
N ILE A 172 8.77 16.51 10.46
CA ILE A 172 9.46 17.75 10.07
C ILE A 172 10.98 17.72 10.26
N GLY A 173 11.53 16.72 10.94
CA GLY A 173 12.98 16.52 11.10
C GLY A 173 13.67 16.07 9.81
N PRO A 174 15.00 15.84 9.85
CA PRO A 174 15.78 15.49 8.67
C PRO A 174 15.55 14.08 8.14
N TYR A 175 15.02 13.15 8.95
CA TYR A 175 14.83 11.74 8.59
C TYR A 175 13.35 11.39 8.54
N ALA A 176 12.92 10.77 7.43
CA ALA A 176 11.59 10.23 7.30
C ALA A 176 11.40 8.98 8.16
N GLU A 177 10.18 8.75 8.63
CA GLU A 177 9.80 7.46 9.16
C GLU A 177 9.68 6.45 8.01
N ILE A 178 10.52 5.43 8.00
CA ILE A 178 10.44 4.30 7.07
C ILE A 178 10.43 3.02 7.89
N PHE A 179 9.41 2.19 7.71
CA PHE A 179 9.28 0.93 8.44
C PHE A 179 8.96 -0.24 7.51
N THR A 180 9.11 -1.47 8.01
CA THR A 180 8.68 -2.67 7.30
C THR A 180 7.20 -2.89 7.59
N LYS A 181 6.37 -2.80 6.54
CA LYS A 181 4.92 -3.01 6.66
C LYS A 181 4.57 -4.48 6.79
N ALA A 182 5.23 -5.30 5.98
CA ALA A 182 5.02 -6.74 5.96
C ALA A 182 6.21 -7.43 5.29
N PRO A 183 6.45 -8.73 5.54
CA PRO A 183 7.46 -9.48 4.80
C PRO A 183 7.07 -9.69 3.33
N ALA A 184 8.06 -10.01 2.50
CA ALA A 184 7.85 -10.40 1.10
C ALA A 184 6.81 -11.53 1.01
N MET A 185 5.92 -11.50 0.01
CA MET A 185 4.82 -12.43 -0.24
C MET A 185 3.62 -12.34 0.73
N ALA A 186 3.66 -11.51 1.80
CA ALA A 186 2.56 -11.42 2.77
C ALA A 186 1.41 -10.51 2.36
N ALA A 187 1.63 -9.61 1.38
CA ALA A 187 0.55 -8.73 0.90
C ALA A 187 -0.53 -9.52 0.16
N VAL A 188 -1.78 -9.13 0.39
CA VAL A 188 -2.93 -9.67 -0.34
C VAL A 188 -3.29 -8.77 -1.54
N GLY A 189 -3.92 -9.35 -2.56
CA GLY A 189 -4.32 -8.67 -3.79
C GLY A 189 -5.77 -8.15 -3.77
N TYR A 190 -6.22 -7.73 -4.95
CA TYR A 190 -7.60 -7.32 -5.19
C TYR A 190 -8.58 -8.45 -4.85
N GLY A 191 -9.69 -8.10 -4.19
CA GLY A 191 -10.77 -9.03 -3.86
C GLY A 191 -10.52 -9.89 -2.61
N ALA A 192 -9.28 -9.98 -2.12
CA ALA A 192 -8.95 -10.73 -0.92
C ALA A 192 -9.50 -10.05 0.35
N GLU A 193 -9.59 -10.80 1.43
CA GLU A 193 -9.88 -10.25 2.75
C GLU A 193 -8.66 -9.49 3.29
N ILE A 194 -8.91 -8.36 3.99
CA ILE A 194 -7.91 -7.62 4.76
C ILE A 194 -8.15 -7.78 6.25
N GLY A 195 -7.06 -7.92 7.00
CA GLY A 195 -7.08 -8.29 8.41
C GLY A 195 -6.97 -7.11 9.36
N ILE A 196 -7.90 -7.05 10.33
CA ILE A 196 -7.77 -6.28 11.56
C ILE A 196 -7.66 -7.24 12.75
N ARG A 197 -6.98 -6.85 13.82
CA ARG A 197 -6.90 -7.70 15.01
C ARG A 197 -8.24 -7.69 15.77
N SER A 198 -8.64 -8.83 16.30
CA SER A 198 -9.88 -8.97 17.08
C SER A 198 -9.82 -8.27 18.45
N ASP A 199 -8.61 -7.90 18.91
CA ASP A 199 -8.35 -7.16 20.15
C ASP A 199 -8.08 -5.66 19.91
N SER A 200 -8.38 -5.13 18.69
CA SER A 200 -8.31 -3.72 18.35
C SER A 200 -9.71 -3.14 18.20
N ASP A 201 -9.98 -2.07 18.94
CA ASP A 201 -11.25 -1.35 18.92
C ASP A 201 -11.19 -0.05 18.10
N TRP A 202 -9.99 0.37 17.68
CA TRP A 202 -9.79 1.60 16.91
C TRP A 202 -8.78 1.38 15.79
N ASN A 203 -9.28 1.07 14.60
CA ASN A 203 -8.49 0.73 13.42
C ASN A 203 -9.09 1.39 12.16
N ASN A 204 -8.27 1.56 11.13
CA ASN A 204 -8.64 2.28 9.92
C ASN A 204 -7.89 1.78 8.68
N PRO A 205 -8.45 2.05 7.47
CA PRO A 205 -7.69 1.94 6.24
C PRO A 205 -6.75 3.14 6.09
N GLU A 206 -5.62 2.92 5.47
CA GLU A 206 -4.71 3.97 5.01
C GLU A 206 -4.54 3.82 3.49
N PRO A 207 -5.30 4.58 2.68
CA PRO A 207 -5.21 4.52 1.23
C PRO A 207 -3.96 5.24 0.75
N GLU A 208 -3.12 4.55 -0.01
CA GLU A 208 -1.81 5.04 -0.40
C GLU A 208 -1.47 4.74 -1.86
N VAL A 209 -0.65 5.60 -2.48
CA VAL A 209 0.14 5.21 -3.62
C VAL A 209 1.33 4.39 -3.14
N THR A 210 1.61 3.30 -3.82
CA THR A 210 2.73 2.40 -3.53
C THR A 210 3.72 2.45 -4.69
N LEU A 211 4.91 2.96 -4.44
CA LEU A 211 6.00 3.02 -5.42
C LEU A 211 6.59 1.62 -5.61
N VAL A 212 6.96 1.29 -6.83
CA VAL A 212 7.72 0.08 -7.16
C VAL A 212 9.15 0.48 -7.49
N VAL A 213 10.10 0.02 -6.68
CA VAL A 213 11.52 0.43 -6.75
C VAL A 213 12.36 -0.81 -7.05
N ASN A 214 13.16 -0.75 -8.10
CA ASN A 214 14.06 -1.85 -8.47
C ASN A 214 15.32 -1.89 -7.59
N ALA A 215 16.14 -2.93 -7.76
CA ALA A 215 17.38 -3.14 -6.99
C ALA A 215 18.41 -2.01 -7.14
N ARG A 216 18.30 -1.18 -8.18
CA ARG A 216 19.16 -0.01 -8.42
C ARG A 216 18.65 1.27 -7.76
N GLY A 217 17.53 1.22 -7.05
CA GLY A 217 16.89 2.39 -6.43
C GLY A 217 16.07 3.25 -7.40
N HIS A 218 15.80 2.77 -8.61
CA HIS A 218 14.96 3.49 -9.56
C HIS A 218 13.49 3.13 -9.34
N ILE A 219 12.63 4.13 -9.25
CA ILE A 219 11.19 3.94 -9.28
C ILE A 219 10.81 3.56 -10.72
N VAL A 220 10.24 2.38 -10.91
CA VAL A 220 9.89 1.83 -12.24
C VAL A 220 8.39 1.86 -12.52
N GLY A 221 7.59 2.17 -11.52
CA GLY A 221 6.14 2.25 -11.63
C GLY A 221 5.48 2.46 -10.26
N ALA A 222 4.16 2.38 -10.25
CA ALA A 222 3.38 2.52 -9.03
C ALA A 222 2.10 1.65 -9.08
N THR A 223 1.51 1.46 -7.91
CA THR A 223 0.24 0.78 -7.70
C THR A 223 -0.48 1.40 -6.50
N LEU A 224 -1.62 0.85 -6.08
CA LEU A 224 -2.33 1.26 -4.88
C LEU A 224 -2.00 0.32 -3.71
N GLY A 225 -2.11 0.84 -2.49
CA GLY A 225 -1.95 0.08 -1.27
C GLY A 225 -2.96 0.46 -0.20
N ASN A 226 -3.19 -0.47 0.73
CA ASN A 226 -3.88 -0.24 1.98
C ASN A 226 -2.95 -0.67 3.12
N ASP A 227 -2.38 0.31 3.80
CA ASP A 227 -1.59 0.12 5.03
C ASP A 227 -2.54 0.07 6.23
N VAL A 228 -3.27 -1.06 6.41
CA VAL A 228 -4.23 -1.21 7.50
C VAL A 228 -3.54 -0.89 8.83
N ASN A 229 -4.15 -0.01 9.61
CA ASN A 229 -3.58 0.50 10.84
C ASN A 229 -4.47 0.20 12.06
N LEU A 230 -3.83 -0.11 13.20
CA LEU A 230 -4.47 -0.26 14.49
C LEU A 230 -4.08 0.94 15.37
N ARG A 231 -4.91 2.02 15.33
CA ARG A 231 -4.63 3.31 15.99
C ARG A 231 -4.53 3.19 17.50
N ASP A 232 -5.32 2.31 18.10
CA ASP A 232 -5.30 2.04 19.54
C ASP A 232 -4.00 1.35 19.99
N MET A 233 -3.36 0.56 19.12
CA MET A 233 -2.05 -0.05 19.40
C MET A 233 -0.92 0.95 19.16
N GLU A 234 -0.91 1.59 18.01
CA GLU A 234 0.11 2.56 17.63
C GLU A 234 0.15 3.77 18.58
N GLY A 235 -1.02 4.28 18.97
CA GLY A 235 -1.13 5.42 19.90
C GLY A 235 -0.67 5.12 21.33
N ARG A 236 -0.56 3.86 21.74
CA ARG A 236 -0.02 3.50 23.06
C ARG A 236 1.48 3.71 23.14
N SER A 237 2.21 3.38 22.10
CA SER A 237 3.66 3.53 22.03
C SER A 237 4.17 3.32 20.60
N ALA A 238 5.10 4.16 20.17
CA ALA A 238 5.83 3.98 18.91
C ALA A 238 6.56 2.62 18.83
N LEU A 239 6.86 1.99 19.97
CA LEU A 239 7.48 0.67 20.04
C LEU A 239 6.51 -0.48 19.70
N LEU A 240 5.21 -0.20 19.60
CA LEU A 240 4.17 -1.16 19.20
C LEU A 240 3.85 -1.09 17.70
N LEU A 241 4.65 -0.37 16.90
CA LEU A 241 4.45 -0.24 15.45
C LEU A 241 4.32 -1.60 14.75
N GLY A 242 5.13 -2.59 15.12
CA GLY A 242 5.05 -3.96 14.56
C GLY A 242 3.68 -4.58 14.76
N ILE A 243 3.12 -4.52 15.98
CA ILE A 243 1.78 -5.04 16.28
C ILE A 243 0.68 -4.23 15.58
N ALA A 244 0.88 -2.92 15.43
CA ALA A 244 -0.09 -2.05 14.77
C ALA A 244 -0.17 -2.29 13.26
N LYS A 245 0.92 -2.70 12.60
CA LYS A 245 1.09 -2.71 11.16
C LYS A 245 1.24 -4.08 10.52
N ASP A 246 1.95 -5.03 11.16
CA ASP A 246 2.29 -6.32 10.56
C ASP A 246 1.46 -7.46 11.18
N ASN A 247 0.34 -7.74 10.58
CA ASN A 247 -0.57 -8.83 10.96
C ASN A 247 -0.98 -9.63 9.71
N ASN A 248 -1.56 -10.81 9.89
CA ASN A 248 -2.06 -11.62 8.78
C ASN A 248 -3.04 -10.80 7.92
N ALA A 249 -2.75 -10.68 6.62
CA ALA A 249 -3.53 -9.93 5.62
C ALA A 249 -3.73 -8.42 5.92
N SER A 250 -2.93 -7.81 6.80
CA SER A 250 -3.05 -6.37 7.13
C SER A 250 -2.41 -5.43 6.08
N CYS A 251 -1.93 -5.97 4.97
CA CYS A 251 -1.34 -5.23 3.87
C CYS A 251 -1.98 -5.66 2.56
N ALA A 252 -2.67 -4.75 1.85
CA ALA A 252 -3.17 -5.02 0.50
C ALA A 252 -2.45 -4.15 -0.52
N ILE A 253 -2.09 -4.74 -1.67
CA ILE A 253 -1.41 -4.06 -2.78
C ILE A 253 -2.05 -4.49 -4.09
N GLY A 254 -2.33 -3.55 -5.00
CA GLY A 254 -2.92 -3.85 -6.29
C GLY A 254 -3.75 -2.71 -6.90
N PRO A 255 -4.57 -3.02 -7.91
CA PRO A 255 -4.76 -4.32 -8.55
C PRO A 255 -3.59 -4.75 -9.43
N PHE A 256 -2.94 -3.79 -10.10
CA PHE A 256 -1.81 -3.99 -11.02
C PHE A 256 -0.73 -2.95 -10.74
N ILE A 257 0.51 -3.27 -11.06
CA ILE A 257 1.57 -2.26 -11.18
C ILE A 257 1.42 -1.61 -12.55
N ARG A 258 1.34 -0.28 -12.58
CA ARG A 258 1.51 0.51 -13.80
C ARG A 258 2.97 0.91 -13.90
N LEU A 259 3.67 0.39 -14.91
CA LEU A 259 5.05 0.75 -15.19
C LEU A 259 5.13 2.15 -15.79
N PHE A 260 6.24 2.84 -15.54
CA PHE A 260 6.50 4.14 -16.16
C PHE A 260 6.81 3.98 -17.64
N ASP A 261 5.97 4.61 -18.44
CA ASP A 261 6.09 4.65 -19.89
C ASP A 261 5.62 6.02 -20.43
N GLN A 262 5.35 6.13 -21.71
CA GLN A 262 4.90 7.40 -22.32
C GLN A 262 3.54 7.90 -21.81
N THR A 263 2.76 7.03 -21.14
CA THR A 263 1.39 7.34 -20.65
C THR A 263 1.33 7.58 -19.15
N PHE A 264 2.39 7.22 -18.42
CA PHE A 264 2.46 7.33 -16.97
C PHE A 264 3.90 7.54 -16.49
N SER A 265 4.10 8.53 -15.65
CA SER A 265 5.41 8.97 -15.18
C SER A 265 5.42 9.22 -13.66
N LEU A 266 6.59 9.54 -13.11
CA LEU A 266 6.73 9.97 -11.72
C LEU A 266 5.97 11.29 -11.44
N ASP A 267 5.85 12.16 -12.42
CA ASP A 267 5.08 13.40 -12.25
C ASP A 267 3.57 13.12 -12.13
N ASP A 268 3.06 12.11 -12.81
CA ASP A 268 1.68 11.63 -12.58
C ASP A 268 1.51 11.08 -11.15
N VAL A 269 2.51 10.41 -10.60
CA VAL A 269 2.51 9.97 -9.19
C VAL A 269 2.47 11.16 -8.25
N ARG A 270 3.31 12.19 -8.47
CA ARG A 270 3.33 13.42 -7.66
C ARG A 270 1.99 14.15 -7.62
N GLN A 271 1.18 14.00 -8.66
CA GLN A 271 -0.15 14.61 -8.79
C GLN A 271 -1.29 13.62 -8.52
N ALA A 272 -0.98 12.40 -8.09
CA ALA A 272 -1.97 11.36 -7.91
C ALA A 272 -2.99 11.74 -6.83
N LYS A 273 -4.27 11.54 -7.16
CA LYS A 273 -5.38 11.57 -6.21
C LYS A 273 -5.84 10.15 -5.96
N VAL A 274 -6.01 9.83 -4.69
CA VAL A 274 -6.47 8.52 -4.23
C VAL A 274 -7.77 8.72 -3.48
N GLU A 275 -8.83 8.13 -3.98
CA GLU A 275 -10.15 8.13 -3.36
C GLU A 275 -10.33 6.89 -2.51
N LEU A 276 -10.93 7.04 -1.34
CA LEU A 276 -11.33 5.96 -0.45
C LEU A 276 -12.86 5.93 -0.34
N GLU A 277 -13.43 4.75 -0.50
CA GLU A 277 -14.80 4.48 -0.08
C GLU A 277 -14.84 3.25 0.84
N VAL A 278 -15.45 3.38 2.01
CA VAL A 278 -15.78 2.24 2.89
C VAL A 278 -17.28 2.09 2.93
N THR A 279 -17.77 0.90 2.61
CA THR A 279 -19.19 0.55 2.68
C THR A 279 -19.38 -0.59 3.68
N GLY A 280 -20.13 -0.34 4.74
CA GLY A 280 -20.37 -1.33 5.80
C GLY A 280 -21.61 -2.18 5.58
N PRO A 281 -21.69 -3.35 6.22
CA PRO A 281 -22.89 -4.19 6.23
C PRO A 281 -24.07 -3.52 6.96
N ASP A 282 -23.78 -2.55 7.82
CA ASP A 282 -24.73 -1.70 8.55
C ASP A 282 -25.22 -0.48 7.74
N GLN A 283 -24.99 -0.46 6.42
CA GLN A 283 -25.27 0.65 5.50
C GLN A 283 -24.41 1.91 5.75
N PHE A 284 -23.41 1.81 6.62
CA PHE A 284 -22.42 2.86 6.80
C PHE A 284 -21.68 3.14 5.49
N ARG A 285 -21.43 4.40 5.22
CA ARG A 285 -20.62 4.82 4.08
C ARG A 285 -19.70 5.96 4.50
N LEU A 286 -18.41 5.77 4.25
CA LEU A 286 -17.37 6.76 4.43
C LEU A 286 -16.73 7.04 3.07
N ARG A 287 -16.43 8.30 2.79
CA ARG A 287 -15.63 8.72 1.65
C ARG A 287 -14.50 9.63 2.09
N GLY A 288 -13.35 9.44 1.50
CA GLY A 288 -12.17 10.26 1.75
C GLY A 288 -11.29 10.32 0.52
N ALA A 289 -10.31 11.20 0.58
CA ALA A 289 -9.33 11.34 -0.49
C ALA A 289 -7.95 11.70 0.06
N SER A 290 -6.91 11.19 -0.60
CA SER A 290 -5.52 11.57 -0.41
C SER A 290 -5.00 12.21 -1.68
N ASP A 291 -4.24 13.29 -1.56
CA ASP A 291 -3.69 14.06 -2.68
C ASP A 291 -2.17 14.13 -2.53
N LEU A 292 -1.43 13.38 -3.36
CA LEU A 292 0.02 13.31 -3.27
C LEU A 292 0.71 14.64 -3.57
N SER A 293 0.05 15.60 -4.22
CA SER A 293 0.62 16.93 -4.40
C SER A 293 0.86 17.68 -3.07
N LYS A 294 0.25 17.20 -1.99
CA LYS A 294 0.38 17.75 -0.63
C LYS A 294 1.36 16.99 0.25
N ILE A 295 2.07 16.02 -0.30
CA ILE A 295 3.07 15.25 0.44
C ILE A 295 4.22 16.17 0.87
N SER A 296 4.67 16.04 2.10
CA SER A 296 5.74 16.89 2.66
C SER A 296 7.14 16.52 2.18
N ARG A 297 7.31 15.30 1.70
CA ARG A 297 8.55 14.76 1.13
C ARG A 297 8.29 14.20 -0.25
N ASP A 298 9.12 14.58 -1.24
CA ASP A 298 9.03 14.03 -2.59
C ASP A 298 9.15 12.49 -2.59
N PRO A 299 8.41 11.75 -3.44
CA PRO A 299 8.55 10.30 -3.55
C PRO A 299 9.99 9.82 -3.74
N THR A 300 10.83 10.55 -4.49
CA THR A 300 12.26 10.21 -4.65
C THR A 300 13.05 10.38 -3.36
N GLU A 301 12.73 11.40 -2.56
CA GLU A 301 13.32 11.60 -1.24
C GLU A 301 12.99 10.43 -0.30
N LEU A 302 11.73 10.00 -0.26
CA LEU A 302 11.33 8.84 0.54
C LEU A 302 12.09 7.57 0.14
N VAL A 303 12.32 7.35 -1.15
CA VAL A 303 13.14 6.22 -1.63
C VAL A 303 14.56 6.33 -1.11
N THR A 304 15.18 7.53 -1.08
CA THR A 304 16.56 7.71 -0.57
C THR A 304 16.68 7.47 0.93
N HIS A 305 15.60 7.68 1.69
CA HIS A 305 15.54 7.33 3.11
C HIS A 305 15.42 5.82 3.36
N ALA A 306 14.83 5.09 2.41
CA ALA A 306 14.67 3.65 2.52
C ALA A 306 15.85 2.86 1.95
N MET A 307 16.45 3.33 0.85
CA MET A 307 17.42 2.60 0.04
C MET A 307 18.55 3.52 -0.45
N GLY A 308 19.78 3.07 -0.33
CA GLY A 308 20.96 3.83 -0.77
C GLY A 308 22.25 3.08 -0.45
N HIS A 309 23.37 3.81 -0.33
CA HIS A 309 24.67 3.20 -0.05
C HIS A 309 24.75 2.51 1.32
N THR A 310 23.87 2.88 2.26
CA THR A 310 23.81 2.29 3.61
C THR A 310 22.86 1.10 3.72
N HIS A 311 21.95 0.92 2.76
CA HIS A 311 21.00 -0.20 2.75
C HIS A 311 20.52 -0.53 1.33
N GLN A 312 20.53 -1.81 0.97
CA GLN A 312 20.19 -2.31 -0.37
C GLN A 312 19.07 -3.34 -0.27
N TYR A 313 18.27 -3.43 -1.35
CA TYR A 313 17.23 -4.44 -1.55
C TYR A 313 17.50 -5.15 -2.88
N PRO A 314 18.16 -6.33 -2.89
CA PRO A 314 18.56 -7.02 -4.12
C PRO A 314 17.41 -7.37 -5.06
N ASP A 315 16.22 -7.64 -4.50
CA ASP A 315 15.01 -7.95 -5.27
C ASP A 315 14.13 -6.70 -5.48
N GLY A 316 14.64 -5.52 -5.11
CA GLY A 316 13.85 -4.29 -5.06
C GLY A 316 12.97 -4.19 -3.83
N MET A 317 12.19 -3.13 -3.77
CA MET A 317 11.19 -2.91 -2.72
C MET A 317 9.93 -2.28 -3.30
N VAL A 318 8.84 -2.35 -2.56
CA VAL A 318 7.72 -1.43 -2.71
C VAL A 318 7.68 -0.51 -1.51
N LEU A 319 7.31 0.75 -1.77
CA LEU A 319 7.24 1.77 -0.73
C LEU A 319 5.87 2.45 -0.77
N MET A 320 5.06 2.20 0.23
CA MET A 320 3.85 2.95 0.50
C MET A 320 4.23 4.36 0.96
N THR A 321 3.61 5.40 0.37
CA THR A 321 4.06 6.78 0.51
C THR A 321 3.45 7.53 1.70
N GLY A 322 2.60 6.87 2.47
CA GLY A 322 1.80 7.49 3.51
C GLY A 322 0.45 8.00 2.99
N THR A 323 -0.46 8.26 3.91
CA THR A 323 -1.81 8.74 3.62
C THR A 323 -2.05 10.14 4.15
N LEU A 324 -2.76 10.98 3.37
CA LEU A 324 -3.32 12.26 3.84
C LEU A 324 -4.59 12.03 4.66
N PHE A 325 -5.33 10.95 4.37
CA PHE A 325 -6.65 10.72 4.91
C PHE A 325 -6.60 9.81 6.15
N ALA A 326 -6.99 10.38 7.29
CA ALA A 326 -7.27 9.65 8.52
C ALA A 326 -8.76 9.80 8.85
N PRO A 327 -9.59 8.74 8.79
CA PRO A 327 -11.01 8.83 9.04
C PRO A 327 -11.28 9.21 10.52
N THR A 328 -12.05 10.26 10.71
CA THR A 328 -12.46 10.74 12.05
C THR A 328 -13.97 10.64 12.28
N GLU A 329 -14.76 10.37 11.23
CA GLU A 329 -16.21 10.26 11.33
C GLU A 329 -16.62 9.08 12.22
N PRO A 330 -17.45 9.30 13.28
CA PRO A 330 -17.90 8.22 14.14
C PRO A 330 -18.71 7.18 13.36
N ARG A 331 -18.42 5.90 13.57
CA ARG A 331 -19.18 4.78 13.00
C ARG A 331 -20.63 4.77 13.50
N LYS A 332 -20.85 5.22 14.74
CA LYS A 332 -22.17 5.30 15.38
C LYS A 332 -22.36 6.68 15.99
N PRO A 333 -23.59 7.19 16.04
CA PRO A 333 -23.87 8.45 16.75
C PRO A 333 -23.33 8.40 18.18
N GLY A 334 -22.53 9.41 18.56
CA GLY A 334 -21.87 9.46 19.87
C GLY A 334 -20.64 8.56 20.04
N GLY A 335 -20.19 7.88 18.97
CA GLY A 335 -18.95 7.10 18.97
C GLY A 335 -17.69 7.97 18.93
N ALA A 336 -16.55 7.39 19.29
CA ALA A 336 -15.27 8.09 19.43
C ALA A 336 -14.43 8.12 18.14
N GLY A 337 -15.05 8.07 16.99
CA GLY A 337 -14.39 8.10 15.68
C GLY A 337 -14.64 6.85 14.84
N PHE A 338 -13.97 6.78 13.69
CA PHE A 338 -14.08 5.66 12.78
C PHE A 338 -13.36 4.43 13.34
N THR A 339 -13.99 3.27 13.17
CA THR A 339 -13.34 1.94 13.28
C THR A 339 -13.98 1.00 12.27
N HIS A 340 -13.23 0.05 11.75
CA HIS A 340 -13.76 -0.99 10.88
C HIS A 340 -14.74 -1.91 11.59
N MET A 341 -15.67 -2.46 10.80
CA MET A 341 -16.45 -3.64 11.15
C MET A 341 -16.12 -4.78 10.19
N VAL A 342 -16.18 -6.00 10.70
CA VAL A 342 -16.09 -7.20 9.85
C VAL A 342 -17.16 -7.14 8.77
N GLY A 343 -16.76 -7.37 7.52
CA GLY A 343 -17.63 -7.27 6.35
C GLY A 343 -17.60 -5.91 5.64
N ASP A 344 -16.93 -4.89 6.18
CA ASP A 344 -16.68 -3.64 5.44
C ASP A 344 -16.03 -3.93 4.10
N LEU A 345 -16.48 -3.25 3.06
CA LEU A 345 -15.84 -3.23 1.77
C LEU A 345 -15.06 -1.92 1.63
N VAL A 346 -13.75 -2.05 1.49
CA VAL A 346 -12.82 -0.93 1.33
C VAL A 346 -12.40 -0.85 -0.13
N SER A 347 -12.70 0.27 -0.79
CA SER A 347 -12.31 0.55 -2.18
C SER A 347 -11.38 1.76 -2.21
N ILE A 348 -10.20 1.57 -2.77
CA ILE A 348 -9.16 2.59 -2.96
C ILE A 348 -8.99 2.77 -4.46
N ARG A 349 -9.19 3.98 -4.97
CA ARG A 349 -9.19 4.26 -6.40
C ARG A 349 -8.28 5.42 -6.75
N SER A 350 -7.63 5.32 -7.91
CA SER A 350 -6.96 6.44 -8.55
C SER A 350 -7.15 6.38 -10.07
N PRO A 351 -7.40 7.50 -10.75
CA PRO A 351 -7.64 7.53 -12.21
C PRO A 351 -6.55 6.82 -13.03
N LYS A 352 -5.31 6.93 -12.63
CA LYS A 352 -4.16 6.35 -13.34
C LYS A 352 -3.78 4.94 -12.86
N LEU A 353 -4.25 4.49 -11.68
CA LEU A 353 -3.83 3.23 -11.06
C LEU A 353 -4.96 2.20 -10.93
N GLY A 354 -6.19 2.58 -11.26
CA GLY A 354 -7.36 1.69 -11.14
C GLY A 354 -7.95 1.65 -9.75
N THR A 355 -8.50 0.49 -9.35
CA THR A 355 -9.19 0.33 -8.06
C THR A 355 -8.74 -0.95 -7.36
N LEU A 356 -8.29 -0.81 -6.12
CA LEU A 356 -8.05 -1.90 -5.18
C LEU A 356 -9.24 -2.01 -4.23
N THR A 357 -9.88 -3.17 -4.19
CA THR A 357 -11.04 -3.41 -3.31
C THR A 357 -10.82 -4.65 -2.47
N ASN A 358 -11.05 -4.54 -1.17
CA ASN A 358 -10.88 -5.62 -0.21
C ASN A 358 -12.03 -5.66 0.81
N ARG A 359 -12.30 -6.82 1.38
CA ARG A 359 -13.28 -7.01 2.45
C ARG A 359 -12.57 -7.16 3.80
N VAL A 360 -13.04 -6.45 4.82
CA VAL A 360 -12.48 -6.52 6.17
C VAL A 360 -12.93 -7.79 6.89
N ASN A 361 -11.97 -8.48 7.54
CA ASN A 361 -12.23 -9.58 8.46
C ASN A 361 -11.20 -9.53 9.62
N HIS A 362 -11.40 -10.33 10.65
CA HIS A 362 -10.38 -10.49 11.68
C HIS A 362 -9.20 -11.33 11.20
N CYS A 363 -7.97 -10.93 11.55
CA CYS A 363 -6.72 -11.62 11.17
C CYS A 363 -6.74 -13.10 11.49
N ASP A 364 -7.37 -13.48 12.61
CA ASP A 364 -7.48 -14.87 13.11
C ASP A 364 -8.63 -15.65 12.45
N LYS A 365 -9.46 -15.01 11.62
CA LYS A 365 -10.53 -15.62 10.82
C LYS A 365 -10.19 -15.73 9.34
N ILE A 366 -9.23 -14.96 8.89
CA ILE A 366 -8.67 -15.07 7.54
C ILE A 366 -7.76 -16.29 7.49
N SER A 367 -7.78 -17.01 6.37
CA SER A 367 -6.86 -18.15 6.17
C SER A 367 -5.42 -17.75 6.46
N PRO A 368 -4.67 -18.55 7.23
CA PRO A 368 -3.26 -18.27 7.51
C PRO A 368 -2.45 -18.17 6.23
N TRP A 369 -1.53 -17.21 6.19
CA TRP A 369 -0.57 -17.09 5.09
C TRP A 369 0.40 -18.27 5.10
N THR A 370 0.38 -19.08 4.06
CA THR A 370 1.20 -20.30 3.93
C THR A 370 2.10 -20.33 2.72
N PHE A 371 1.81 -19.51 1.69
CA PHE A 371 2.59 -19.46 0.46
C PHE A 371 3.65 -18.34 0.52
N GLY A 372 4.77 -18.62 1.15
CA GLY A 372 5.91 -17.71 1.24
C GLY A 372 6.98 -17.96 0.17
N VAL A 373 8.13 -17.28 0.30
CA VAL A 373 9.25 -17.34 -0.66
C VAL A 373 9.71 -18.77 -0.96
N SER A 374 9.85 -19.61 0.06
CA SER A 374 10.25 -21.02 -0.15
C SER A 374 9.23 -21.83 -0.96
N ALA A 375 7.94 -21.53 -0.83
CA ALA A 375 6.90 -22.16 -1.62
C ALA A 375 6.97 -21.69 -3.08
N LEU A 376 7.20 -20.39 -3.31
CA LEU A 376 7.42 -19.83 -4.64
C LEU A 376 8.62 -20.48 -5.32
N MET A 377 9.77 -20.58 -4.67
CA MET A 377 10.96 -21.22 -5.22
C MET A 377 10.69 -22.67 -5.65
N ARG A 378 10.04 -23.47 -4.80
CA ARG A 378 9.67 -24.85 -5.13
C ARG A 378 8.69 -24.92 -6.30
N ASN A 379 7.73 -24.01 -6.37
CA ASN A 379 6.76 -23.93 -7.46
C ASN A 379 7.46 -23.61 -8.79
N LEU A 380 8.29 -22.59 -8.82
CA LEU A 380 9.04 -22.19 -10.02
C LEU A 380 10.00 -23.31 -10.47
N ALA A 381 10.68 -23.98 -9.54
CA ALA A 381 11.53 -25.15 -9.87
C ALA A 381 10.72 -26.30 -10.47
N ALA A 382 9.57 -26.64 -9.89
CA ALA A 382 8.68 -27.69 -10.39
C ALA A 382 8.10 -27.36 -11.79
N ARG A 383 7.99 -26.06 -12.12
CA ARG A 383 7.57 -25.55 -13.44
C ARG A 383 8.74 -25.43 -14.43
N GLY A 384 9.99 -25.73 -14.02
CA GLY A 384 11.18 -25.58 -14.85
C GLY A 384 11.55 -24.12 -15.17
N LEU A 385 11.18 -23.19 -14.30
CA LEU A 385 11.37 -21.75 -14.46
C LEU A 385 12.58 -21.19 -13.69
N LEU A 386 13.21 -22.02 -12.85
CA LEU A 386 14.52 -21.72 -12.24
C LEU A 386 15.58 -22.44 -13.06
N GLY A 387 16.34 -21.68 -13.85
CA GLY A 387 17.46 -22.19 -14.67
C GLY A 387 18.78 -22.09 -13.96
#